data_b91281dcf82490452d92bcb8e468aa50
#
_entry.id   b91281dcf82490452d92bcb8e468aa50
#
_cell.length_a   1.000
_cell.length_b   1.000
_cell.length_c   1.000
_cell.angle_alpha   90.00
_cell.angle_beta   90.00
_cell.angle_gamma   90.00
#
_symmetry.space_group_name_H-M   'P 1'
#
loop_
_entity.id
_entity.type
_entity.pdbx_description
1 polymer ?
#
loop_
_entity_poly.entity_id
_entity_poly.type
_entity_poly.pdbx_seq_one_letter_code
_entity_poly.pdbx_strand_id
1 'polypeptide(L)'
;MKIIESSIIGKKSQEACEDGMVITDDFIAVIDGSTSKTPKHLNPDMKNGRYAMMLISEYIREELKADASVDDFCQGVTAYMYNKVYEKLGVEERLKEHPEERLTASAILYSRTRNEVWMVGDCQAIIDGKLYENGKPYEEKIARKRVELIEQGLSPAEARKQIEPLLIEAMLSGQNKNYTVIDGFPIYREGVKVVSVSDSCFVQDSVPTSDSVPCSDSASASGTISVSSSEIVLASDGYPFLEPTLAASEAALAEQITNDPQNIHSFIATKGIVEGNKSFDDRTYIRFVCCQ
;
A
#
# COMPACT_ATOMS: atom_id res chain seq x y z
N MET A 1 -1.03 -13.43 -14.71
CA MET A 1 -1.24 -11.96 -14.51
C MET A 1 -0.59 -11.20 -15.65
N LYS A 2 -1.23 -10.15 -16.18
CA LYS A 2 -0.67 -9.29 -17.25
C LYS A 2 -0.53 -7.87 -16.72
N ILE A 3 0.71 -7.39 -16.58
CA ILE A 3 0.98 -6.01 -16.16
C ILE A 3 0.59 -5.06 -17.29
N ILE A 4 -0.13 -3.99 -16.96
CA ILE A 4 -0.56 -2.93 -17.89
C ILE A 4 0.33 -1.70 -17.70
N GLU A 5 0.49 -1.25 -16.45
CA GLU A 5 1.27 -0.06 -16.07
C GLU A 5 2.02 -0.33 -14.77
N SER A 6 3.20 0.24 -14.61
CA SER A 6 3.92 0.22 -13.34
C SER A 6 4.88 1.41 -13.22
N SER A 7 5.04 1.93 -12.01
CA SER A 7 5.92 3.05 -11.71
C SER A 7 6.39 3.00 -10.26
N ILE A 8 7.65 3.39 -10.01
CA ILE A 8 8.21 3.69 -8.68
C ILE A 8 8.96 5.00 -8.79
N ILE A 9 8.55 6.01 -8.02
CA ILE A 9 9.15 7.34 -8.08
C ILE A 9 9.45 7.84 -6.67
N GLY A 10 10.73 8.06 -6.39
CA GLY A 10 11.16 8.65 -5.13
C GLY A 10 10.79 10.13 -5.01
N LYS A 11 10.27 10.55 -3.86
CA LYS A 11 9.90 11.95 -3.57
C LYS A 11 11.06 12.93 -3.74
N LYS A 12 12.28 12.50 -3.47
CA LYS A 12 13.51 13.30 -3.61
C LYS A 12 14.42 12.76 -4.71
N SER A 13 14.79 11.50 -4.60
CA SER A 13 15.60 10.79 -5.59
C SER A 13 15.25 9.31 -5.56
N GLN A 14 15.60 8.59 -6.62
CA GLN A 14 15.34 7.15 -6.72
C GLN A 14 16.19 6.34 -5.72
N GLU A 15 17.40 6.78 -5.44
CA GLU A 15 18.31 6.12 -4.50
C GLU A 15 17.80 6.20 -3.06
N ALA A 16 17.09 7.29 -2.73
CA ALA A 16 16.53 7.53 -1.40
C ALA A 16 15.08 7.03 -1.25
N CYS A 17 14.50 6.46 -2.31
CA CYS A 17 13.14 5.92 -2.29
C CYS A 17 13.03 4.77 -1.28
N GLU A 18 12.03 4.85 -0.42
CA GLU A 18 11.73 3.84 0.59
C GLU A 18 10.66 2.85 0.10
N ASP A 19 10.03 3.12 -1.07
CA ASP A 19 9.06 2.24 -1.71
C ASP A 19 9.71 1.15 -2.56
N GLY A 20 8.97 0.04 -2.71
CA GLY A 20 9.36 -1.10 -3.54
C GLY A 20 8.18 -1.80 -4.20
N MET A 21 8.52 -2.58 -5.23
CA MET A 21 7.58 -3.42 -5.96
C MET A 21 8.15 -4.82 -6.15
N VAL A 22 7.30 -5.82 -6.00
CA VAL A 22 7.63 -7.21 -6.30
C VAL A 22 6.64 -7.75 -7.32
N ILE A 23 7.17 -8.40 -8.35
CA ILE A 23 6.40 -9.13 -9.36
C ILE A 23 7.01 -10.51 -9.47
N THR A 24 6.22 -11.54 -9.19
CA THR A 24 6.54 -12.96 -9.38
C THR A 24 5.41 -13.63 -10.17
N ASP A 25 5.51 -14.93 -10.41
CA ASP A 25 4.43 -15.68 -11.04
C ASP A 25 3.19 -15.81 -10.15
N ASP A 26 3.36 -15.76 -8.83
CA ASP A 26 2.32 -16.01 -7.82
C ASP A 26 1.84 -14.75 -7.11
N PHE A 27 2.72 -13.73 -7.00
CA PHE A 27 2.43 -12.51 -6.24
C PHE A 27 2.80 -11.24 -6.99
N ILE A 28 1.96 -10.21 -6.80
CA ILE A 28 2.29 -8.83 -7.13
C ILE A 28 2.17 -8.03 -5.83
N ALA A 29 3.20 -7.27 -5.46
CA ALA A 29 3.21 -6.52 -4.22
C ALA A 29 3.75 -5.10 -4.41
N VAL A 30 3.19 -4.16 -3.62
CA VAL A 30 3.74 -2.83 -3.36
C VAL A 30 4.10 -2.77 -1.89
N ILE A 31 5.29 -2.28 -1.58
CA ILE A 31 5.81 -2.12 -0.22
C ILE A 31 6.19 -0.66 -0.03
N ASP A 32 5.68 -0.05 1.03
CA ASP A 32 5.95 1.33 1.45
C ASP A 32 6.75 1.32 2.75
N GLY A 33 8.03 1.71 2.66
CA GLY A 33 8.92 1.78 3.80
C GLY A 33 8.72 3.06 4.61
N SER A 34 8.30 2.94 5.85
CA SER A 34 8.02 4.07 6.73
C SER A 34 9.26 4.89 7.04
N THR A 35 9.21 6.20 6.79
CA THR A 35 10.28 7.13 7.20
C THR A 35 10.51 7.08 8.70
N SER A 36 11.73 6.73 9.10
CA SER A 36 12.13 6.56 10.49
C SER A 36 11.94 7.83 11.32
N LYS A 37 11.44 7.67 12.54
CA LYS A 37 11.30 8.76 13.54
C LYS A 37 12.53 8.88 14.46
N THR A 38 13.58 8.12 14.19
CA THR A 38 14.83 8.10 14.92
C THR A 38 16.02 8.31 13.97
N PRO A 39 17.12 8.95 14.41
CA PRO A 39 18.34 9.01 13.63
C PRO A 39 19.12 7.68 13.63
N LYS A 40 18.68 6.68 14.40
CA LYS A 40 19.35 5.38 14.46
C LYS A 40 18.92 4.50 13.29
N HIS A 41 19.90 4.00 12.57
CA HIS A 41 19.68 3.07 11.47
C HIS A 41 20.27 1.71 11.83
N LEU A 42 19.53 0.64 11.56
CA LEU A 42 20.00 -0.74 11.78
C LEU A 42 20.91 -1.23 10.64
N ASN A 43 20.86 -0.54 9.51
CA ASN A 43 21.83 -0.68 8.43
C ASN A 43 22.56 0.65 8.26
N PRO A 44 23.91 0.69 8.28
CA PRO A 44 24.69 1.94 8.18
C PRO A 44 24.53 2.64 6.81
N ASP A 45 24.19 1.88 5.76
CA ASP A 45 24.18 2.37 4.38
C ASP A 45 22.78 2.85 3.93
N MET A 46 21.74 2.61 4.72
CA MET A 46 20.37 2.97 4.33
C MET A 46 19.46 3.22 5.53
N LYS A 47 18.38 3.97 5.27
CA LYS A 47 17.34 4.24 6.25
C LYS A 47 16.53 2.97 6.59
N ASN A 48 15.94 2.95 7.79
CA ASN A 48 15.17 1.81 8.28
C ASN A 48 13.98 1.44 7.38
N GLY A 49 13.23 2.42 6.83
CA GLY A 49 12.11 2.15 5.93
C GLY A 49 12.55 1.45 4.64
N ARG A 50 13.62 1.97 3.99
CA ARG A 50 14.20 1.32 2.81
C ARG A 50 14.70 -0.10 3.11
N TYR A 51 15.33 -0.29 4.26
CA TYR A 51 15.80 -1.62 4.66
C TYR A 51 14.65 -2.60 4.91
N ALA A 52 13.57 -2.12 5.56
CA ALA A 52 12.35 -2.89 5.74
C ALA A 52 11.75 -3.32 4.39
N MET A 53 11.59 -2.37 3.46
CA MET A 53 11.09 -2.64 2.10
C MET A 53 11.92 -3.71 1.39
N MET A 54 13.25 -3.64 1.46
CA MET A 54 14.14 -4.61 0.81
C MET A 54 13.98 -6.01 1.41
N LEU A 55 13.92 -6.15 2.74
CA LEU A 55 13.73 -7.43 3.42
C LEU A 55 12.37 -8.06 3.10
N ILE A 56 11.30 -7.27 3.08
CA ILE A 56 9.97 -7.74 2.70
C ILE A 56 9.96 -8.18 1.23
N SER A 57 10.58 -7.40 0.35
CA SER A 57 10.72 -7.75 -1.07
C SER A 57 11.48 -9.06 -1.28
N GLU A 58 12.56 -9.28 -0.52
CA GLU A 58 13.35 -10.51 -0.55
C GLU A 58 12.53 -11.69 -0.05
N TYR A 59 11.84 -11.56 1.09
CA TYR A 59 10.96 -12.60 1.62
C TYR A 59 9.89 -13.03 0.62
N ILE A 60 9.21 -12.07 -0.03
CA ILE A 60 8.16 -12.38 -1.01
C ILE A 60 8.73 -13.14 -2.22
N ARG A 61 9.95 -12.80 -2.68
CA ARG A 61 10.57 -13.45 -3.84
C ARG A 61 11.14 -14.83 -3.55
N GLU A 62 11.71 -15.02 -2.36
CA GLU A 62 12.57 -16.17 -2.08
C GLU A 62 11.90 -17.20 -1.17
N GLU A 63 11.02 -16.77 -0.26
CA GLU A 63 10.50 -17.62 0.81
C GLU A 63 8.99 -17.84 0.78
N LEU A 64 8.22 -16.86 0.25
CA LEU A 64 6.76 -16.94 0.28
C LEU A 64 6.25 -17.98 -0.72
N LYS A 65 5.55 -18.98 -0.21
CA LYS A 65 5.00 -20.07 -1.04
C LYS A 65 3.75 -19.62 -1.80
N ALA A 66 3.58 -20.14 -3.02
CA ALA A 66 2.47 -19.80 -3.89
C ALA A 66 1.08 -20.02 -3.26
N ASP A 67 0.92 -21.01 -2.40
CA ASP A 67 -0.32 -21.40 -1.71
C ASP A 67 -0.47 -20.77 -0.31
N ALA A 68 0.48 -19.91 0.10
CA ALA A 68 0.47 -19.27 1.40
C ALA A 68 -0.85 -18.51 1.65
N SER A 69 -1.30 -18.54 2.88
CA SER A 69 -2.39 -17.68 3.37
C SER A 69 -1.83 -16.32 3.82
N VAL A 70 -2.72 -15.37 4.06
CA VAL A 70 -2.34 -14.08 4.66
C VAL A 70 -1.70 -14.26 6.04
N ASP A 71 -2.12 -15.26 6.80
CA ASP A 71 -1.53 -15.57 8.11
C ASP A 71 -0.12 -16.15 7.96
N ASP A 72 0.13 -17.02 6.97
CA ASP A 72 1.48 -17.51 6.63
C ASP A 72 2.39 -16.35 6.20
N PHE A 73 1.87 -15.41 5.39
CA PHE A 73 2.62 -14.22 5.02
C PHE A 73 2.97 -13.38 6.25
N CYS A 74 2.00 -13.04 7.10
CA CYS A 74 2.24 -12.21 8.29
C CYS A 74 3.24 -12.84 9.26
N GLN A 75 3.10 -14.14 9.53
CA GLN A 75 4.03 -14.87 10.40
C GLN A 75 5.41 -15.00 9.78
N GLY A 76 5.47 -15.37 8.52
CA GLY A 76 6.73 -15.61 7.82
C GLY A 76 7.56 -14.33 7.63
N VAL A 77 6.95 -13.22 7.18
CA VAL A 77 7.67 -11.96 7.03
C VAL A 77 8.15 -11.39 8.36
N THR A 78 7.36 -11.55 9.42
CA THR A 78 7.75 -11.20 10.79
C THR A 78 8.99 -11.97 11.22
N ALA A 79 8.94 -13.30 11.12
CA ALA A 79 10.07 -14.18 11.48
C ALA A 79 11.32 -13.91 10.63
N TYR A 80 11.12 -13.65 9.32
CA TYR A 80 12.21 -13.34 8.39
C TYR A 80 13.00 -12.09 8.81
N MET A 81 12.28 -10.99 9.06
CA MET A 81 12.90 -9.74 9.48
C MET A 81 13.56 -9.87 10.85
N TYR A 82 12.88 -10.52 11.80
CA TYR A 82 13.40 -10.75 13.14
C TYR A 82 14.71 -11.54 13.12
N ASN A 83 14.72 -12.72 12.51
CA ASN A 83 15.88 -13.61 12.48
C ASN A 83 17.02 -13.03 11.64
N LYS A 84 16.69 -12.39 10.51
CA LYS A 84 17.72 -11.87 9.59
C LYS A 84 18.43 -10.63 10.12
N VAL A 85 17.76 -9.83 10.94
CA VAL A 85 18.30 -8.54 11.41
C VAL A 85 18.36 -8.48 12.93
N TYR A 86 17.24 -8.57 13.64
CA TYR A 86 17.18 -8.25 15.07
C TYR A 86 17.96 -9.24 15.92
N GLU A 87 17.76 -10.54 15.69
CA GLU A 87 18.51 -11.60 16.37
C GLU A 87 20.00 -11.53 16.04
N LYS A 88 20.36 -11.36 14.74
CA LYS A 88 21.78 -11.28 14.34
C LYS A 88 22.51 -10.08 14.93
N LEU A 89 21.82 -8.96 15.13
CA LEU A 89 22.39 -7.76 15.72
C LEU A 89 22.30 -7.77 17.26
N GLY A 90 21.56 -8.71 17.87
CA GLY A 90 21.31 -8.76 19.31
C GLY A 90 20.59 -7.54 19.84
N VAL A 91 19.61 -7.01 19.07
CA VAL A 91 18.92 -5.76 19.40
C VAL A 91 17.44 -5.95 19.79
N GLU A 92 16.97 -7.17 19.85
CA GLU A 92 15.56 -7.53 20.07
C GLU A 92 14.97 -6.95 21.36
N GLU A 93 15.69 -7.02 22.49
CA GLU A 93 15.20 -6.46 23.76
C GLU A 93 15.10 -4.95 23.69
N ARG A 94 16.11 -4.31 23.08
CA ARG A 94 16.07 -2.87 22.85
C ARG A 94 14.86 -2.44 22.00
N LEU A 95 14.58 -3.20 20.91
CA LEU A 95 13.49 -2.86 20.00
C LEU A 95 12.10 -3.16 20.58
N LYS A 96 11.99 -3.96 21.65
CA LYS A 96 10.75 -4.07 22.44
C LYS A 96 10.46 -2.78 23.20
N GLU A 97 11.49 -2.16 23.79
CA GLU A 97 11.41 -0.94 24.58
C GLU A 97 11.35 0.33 23.68
N HIS A 98 11.93 0.23 22.46
CA HIS A 98 12.06 1.35 21.51
C HIS A 98 11.45 0.99 20.14
N PRO A 99 10.11 0.90 20.02
CA PRO A 99 9.45 0.57 18.74
C PRO A 99 9.78 1.56 17.62
N GLU A 100 10.11 2.82 17.95
CA GLU A 100 10.51 3.87 17.00
C GLU A 100 11.84 3.59 16.27
N GLU A 101 12.64 2.65 16.79
CA GLU A 101 13.91 2.23 16.18
C GLU A 101 13.75 1.01 15.26
N ARG A 102 12.56 0.41 15.18
CA ARG A 102 12.29 -0.76 14.34
C ARG A 102 12.35 -0.44 12.84
N LEU A 103 12.63 -1.46 12.06
CA LEU A 103 12.37 -1.46 10.63
C LEU A 103 10.85 -1.54 10.44
N THR A 104 10.27 -0.57 9.75
CA THR A 104 8.80 -0.50 9.62
C THR A 104 8.41 -0.26 8.18
N ALA A 105 7.40 -1.00 7.70
CA ALA A 105 6.81 -0.81 6.39
C ALA A 105 5.34 -1.23 6.36
N SER A 106 4.61 -0.71 5.38
CA SER A 106 3.31 -1.21 4.92
C SER A 106 3.51 -2.06 3.68
N ALA A 107 2.63 -3.02 3.44
CA ALA A 107 2.64 -3.79 2.21
C ALA A 107 1.22 -4.13 1.77
N ILE A 108 1.01 -4.13 0.45
CA ILE A 108 -0.19 -4.64 -0.19
C ILE A 108 0.22 -5.68 -1.23
N LEU A 109 -0.41 -6.86 -1.18
CA LEU A 109 -0.09 -7.98 -2.05
C LEU A 109 -1.34 -8.55 -2.69
N TYR A 110 -1.25 -8.87 -3.98
CA TYR A 110 -2.19 -9.77 -4.64
C TYR A 110 -1.61 -11.19 -4.66
N SER A 111 -2.36 -12.16 -4.16
CA SER A 111 -2.07 -13.59 -4.25
C SER A 111 -2.88 -14.21 -5.40
N ARG A 112 -2.18 -14.74 -6.41
CA ARG A 112 -2.81 -15.39 -7.56
C ARG A 112 -3.58 -16.65 -7.18
N THR A 113 -2.97 -17.52 -6.37
CA THR A 113 -3.57 -18.80 -5.95
C THR A 113 -4.82 -18.59 -5.08
N ARG A 114 -4.80 -17.56 -4.22
CA ARG A 114 -5.94 -17.23 -3.35
C ARG A 114 -6.98 -16.34 -4.03
N ASN A 115 -6.59 -15.68 -5.11
CA ASN A 115 -7.37 -14.61 -5.74
C ASN A 115 -7.81 -13.54 -4.74
N GLU A 116 -6.85 -13.07 -3.94
CA GLU A 116 -7.05 -12.16 -2.83
C GLU A 116 -6.04 -11.03 -2.87
N VAL A 117 -6.45 -9.84 -2.42
CA VAL A 117 -5.55 -8.73 -2.08
C VAL A 117 -5.44 -8.64 -0.56
N TRP A 118 -4.20 -8.69 -0.05
CA TRP A 118 -3.88 -8.56 1.38
C TRP A 118 -3.27 -7.19 1.65
N MET A 119 -3.81 -6.48 2.64
CA MET A 119 -3.36 -5.13 3.02
C MET A 119 -2.84 -5.15 4.46
N VAL A 120 -1.54 -4.96 4.64
CA VAL A 120 -0.87 -4.82 5.94
C VAL A 120 -0.31 -3.39 5.99
N GLY A 121 -0.95 -2.51 6.73
CA GLY A 121 -0.65 -1.06 6.72
C GLY A 121 -1.55 -0.29 5.77
N ASP A 122 -1.10 0.88 5.32
CA ASP A 122 -1.89 1.95 4.70
C ASP A 122 -1.72 2.10 3.18
N CYS A 123 -1.13 1.12 2.50
CA CYS A 123 -1.19 1.04 1.05
C CYS A 123 -2.64 0.95 0.54
N GLN A 124 -2.86 1.27 -0.74
CA GLN A 124 -4.17 1.41 -1.37
C GLN A 124 -4.36 0.41 -2.51
N ALA A 125 -5.61 0.07 -2.82
CA ALA A 125 -5.96 -0.68 -4.03
C ALA A 125 -7.21 -0.14 -4.72
N ILE A 126 -7.28 -0.29 -6.05
CA ILE A 126 -8.53 -0.25 -6.80
C ILE A 126 -8.73 -1.63 -7.40
N ILE A 127 -9.89 -2.25 -7.13
CA ILE A 127 -10.26 -3.56 -7.64
C ILE A 127 -11.59 -3.39 -8.37
N ASP A 128 -11.61 -3.63 -9.67
CA ASP A 128 -12.80 -3.46 -10.52
C ASP A 128 -13.48 -2.09 -10.32
N GLY A 129 -12.67 -1.03 -10.25
CA GLY A 129 -13.12 0.36 -10.08
C GLY A 129 -13.48 0.77 -8.66
N LYS A 130 -13.40 -0.11 -7.67
CA LYS A 130 -13.67 0.20 -6.27
C LYS A 130 -12.38 0.43 -5.48
N LEU A 131 -12.27 1.60 -4.82
CA LEU A 131 -11.14 1.95 -3.96
C LEU A 131 -11.22 1.22 -2.60
N TYR A 132 -10.08 0.71 -2.15
CA TYR A 132 -9.85 0.11 -0.85
C TYR A 132 -8.66 0.78 -0.18
N GLU A 133 -8.86 1.25 1.05
CA GLU A 133 -7.86 1.90 1.89
C GLU A 133 -7.84 1.23 3.26
N ASN A 134 -6.71 1.34 3.95
CA ASN A 134 -6.53 0.79 5.30
C ASN A 134 -5.74 1.79 6.16
N GLY A 135 -6.20 3.05 6.19
CA GLY A 135 -5.53 4.17 6.85
C GLY A 135 -5.39 4.00 8.37
N LYS A 136 -4.44 4.73 8.94
CA LYS A 136 -4.17 4.74 10.38
C LYS A 136 -5.20 5.62 11.10
N PRO A 137 -5.89 5.12 12.14
CA PRO A 137 -7.05 5.80 12.75
C PRO A 137 -6.73 7.14 13.42
N TYR A 138 -5.46 7.43 13.72
CA TYR A 138 -5.03 8.66 14.36
C TYR A 138 -4.66 9.80 13.40
N GLU A 139 -4.40 9.48 12.12
CA GLU A 139 -3.79 10.44 11.19
C GLU A 139 -4.67 11.64 10.92
N GLU A 140 -5.95 11.45 10.69
CA GLU A 140 -6.89 12.55 10.43
C GLU A 140 -6.91 13.56 11.58
N LYS A 141 -6.96 13.09 12.83
CA LYS A 141 -6.99 13.97 14.02
C LYS A 141 -5.71 14.81 14.12
N ILE A 142 -4.56 14.19 13.89
CA ILE A 142 -3.27 14.89 13.98
C ILE A 142 -3.08 15.83 12.78
N ALA A 143 -3.54 15.42 11.58
CA ALA A 143 -3.52 16.27 10.40
C ALA A 143 -4.39 17.53 10.58
N ARG A 144 -5.60 17.41 11.12
CA ARG A 144 -6.44 18.56 11.49
C ARG A 144 -5.77 19.48 12.49
N LYS A 145 -5.05 18.93 13.49
CA LYS A 145 -4.27 19.76 14.43
C LYS A 145 -3.18 20.55 13.72
N ARG A 146 -2.52 19.97 12.72
CA ARG A 146 -1.53 20.69 11.90
C ARG A 146 -2.19 21.84 11.13
N VAL A 147 -3.37 21.62 10.54
CA VAL A 147 -4.13 22.67 9.84
C VAL A 147 -4.44 23.85 10.79
N GLU A 148 -5.00 23.56 11.96
CA GLU A 148 -5.29 24.59 12.97
C GLU A 148 -4.05 25.44 13.32
N LEU A 149 -2.88 24.82 13.47
CA LEU A 149 -1.64 25.53 13.77
C LEU A 149 -1.20 26.47 12.63
N ILE A 150 -1.37 26.03 11.39
CA ILE A 150 -1.09 26.85 10.19
C ILE A 150 -2.06 28.03 10.10
N GLU A 151 -3.36 27.79 10.33
CA GLU A 151 -4.40 28.84 10.36
C GLU A 151 -4.16 29.87 11.48
N GLN A 152 -3.52 29.47 12.57
CA GLN A 152 -3.07 30.35 13.66
C GLN A 152 -1.80 31.14 13.32
N GLY A 153 -1.24 30.97 12.12
CA GLY A 153 -0.10 31.74 11.61
C GLY A 153 1.26 31.07 11.75
N LEU A 154 1.34 29.79 12.15
CA LEU A 154 2.61 29.06 12.11
C LEU A 154 2.98 28.71 10.66
N SER A 155 4.27 28.72 10.36
CA SER A 155 4.74 28.14 9.12
C SER A 155 4.45 26.63 9.04
N PRO A 156 4.28 26.04 7.84
CA PRO A 156 4.06 24.61 7.69
C PRO A 156 5.12 23.73 8.36
N ALA A 157 6.38 24.18 8.37
CA ALA A 157 7.50 23.50 9.00
C ALA A 157 7.39 23.51 10.54
N GLU A 158 7.02 24.65 11.13
CA GLU A 158 6.80 24.76 12.57
C GLU A 158 5.59 23.95 13.01
N ALA A 159 4.48 24.04 12.28
CA ALA A 159 3.29 23.22 12.53
C ALA A 159 3.61 21.72 12.49
N ARG A 160 4.39 21.28 11.49
CA ARG A 160 4.86 19.88 11.41
C ARG A 160 5.69 19.48 12.61
N LYS A 161 6.63 20.34 13.04
CA LYS A 161 7.46 20.11 14.23
C LYS A 161 6.64 20.00 15.50
N GLN A 162 5.57 20.81 15.63
CA GLN A 162 4.71 20.76 16.82
C GLN A 162 3.86 19.51 16.91
N ILE A 163 3.43 18.92 15.78
CA ILE A 163 2.66 17.68 15.78
C ILE A 163 3.54 16.41 15.84
N GLU A 164 4.85 16.51 15.67
CA GLU A 164 5.76 15.36 15.66
C GLU A 164 5.71 14.51 16.94
N PRO A 165 5.68 15.12 18.16
CA PRO A 165 5.50 14.35 19.39
C PRO A 165 4.19 13.57 19.41
N LEU A 166 3.09 14.12 18.87
CA LEU A 166 1.78 13.43 18.79
C LEU A 166 1.84 12.23 17.83
N LEU A 167 2.57 12.36 16.73
CA LEU A 167 2.78 11.25 15.78
C LEU A 167 3.60 10.12 16.41
N ILE A 168 4.64 10.46 17.17
CA ILE A 168 5.46 9.49 17.90
C ILE A 168 4.62 8.79 18.97
N GLU A 169 3.87 9.52 19.77
CA GLU A 169 2.97 8.96 20.79
C GLU A 169 1.92 8.03 20.18
N ALA A 170 1.29 8.44 19.09
CA ALA A 170 0.30 7.63 18.37
C ALA A 170 0.92 6.34 17.80
N MET A 171 2.15 6.42 17.29
CA MET A 171 2.91 5.25 16.84
C MET A 171 3.21 4.31 18.01
N LEU A 172 3.79 4.78 19.10
CA LEU A 172 4.18 3.97 20.26
C LEU A 172 2.97 3.30 20.93
N SER A 173 1.84 3.98 20.98
CA SER A 173 0.61 3.48 21.59
C SER A 173 -0.19 2.55 20.66
N GLY A 174 -0.09 2.72 19.32
CA GLY A 174 -0.98 2.12 18.34
C GLY A 174 -0.37 1.06 17.45
N GLN A 175 0.94 1.10 17.19
CA GLN A 175 1.63 0.19 16.27
C GLN A 175 1.46 -1.27 16.67
N ASN A 176 0.89 -2.08 15.77
CA ASN A 176 0.52 -3.49 16.00
C ASN A 176 -0.34 -3.72 17.28
N LYS A 177 -1.19 -2.73 17.61
CA LYS A 177 -2.19 -2.81 18.68
C LYS A 177 -3.57 -2.38 18.21
N ASN A 178 -3.68 -1.29 17.42
CA ASN A 178 -4.93 -0.79 16.86
C ASN A 178 -4.84 -0.40 15.37
N TYR A 179 -3.65 -0.48 14.79
CA TYR A 179 -3.39 -0.50 13.35
C TYR A 179 -2.21 -1.42 13.06
N THR A 180 -2.09 -1.88 11.83
CA THR A 180 -1.12 -2.91 11.44
C THR A 180 0.05 -2.32 10.64
N VAL A 181 1.25 -2.84 10.89
CA VAL A 181 2.47 -2.62 10.11
C VAL A 181 3.33 -3.87 10.14
N ILE A 182 4.29 -3.98 9.23
CA ILE A 182 5.34 -5.01 9.24
C ILE A 182 6.57 -4.39 9.90
N ASP A 183 6.95 -4.89 11.09
CA ASP A 183 8.06 -4.32 11.88
C ASP A 183 8.96 -5.37 12.54
N GLY A 184 8.87 -6.64 12.10
CA GLY A 184 9.62 -7.77 12.66
C GLY A 184 9.09 -8.26 14.02
N PHE A 185 7.96 -7.73 14.49
CA PHE A 185 7.21 -8.21 15.65
C PHE A 185 5.80 -8.66 15.22
N PRO A 186 5.05 -9.39 16.10
CA PRO A 186 3.74 -9.91 15.73
C PRO A 186 2.80 -8.81 15.18
N ILE A 187 2.26 -9.05 14.00
CA ILE A 187 1.35 -8.14 13.30
C ILE A 187 -0.03 -8.20 13.95
N TYR A 188 -0.66 -7.04 14.18
CA TYR A 188 -2.04 -6.92 14.66
C TYR A 188 -3.01 -7.44 13.59
N ARG A 189 -3.49 -8.68 13.77
CA ARG A 189 -4.23 -9.42 12.72
C ARG A 189 -5.57 -8.78 12.36
N GLU A 190 -6.26 -8.20 13.32
CA GLU A 190 -7.54 -7.52 13.11
C GLU A 190 -7.41 -6.24 12.26
N GLY A 191 -6.20 -5.68 12.17
CA GLY A 191 -5.89 -4.55 11.30
C GLY A 191 -5.51 -4.96 9.87
N VAL A 192 -5.31 -6.26 9.61
CA VAL A 192 -5.01 -6.77 8.25
C VAL A 192 -6.31 -6.91 7.48
N LYS A 193 -6.43 -6.20 6.35
CA LYS A 193 -7.58 -6.32 5.46
C LYS A 193 -7.30 -7.35 4.37
N VAL A 194 -8.28 -8.21 4.12
CA VAL A 194 -8.27 -9.18 3.01
C VAL A 194 -9.46 -8.87 2.12
N VAL A 195 -9.20 -8.70 0.82
CA VAL A 195 -10.23 -8.45 -0.18
C VAL A 195 -10.19 -9.58 -1.20
N SER A 196 -11.25 -10.37 -1.30
CA SER A 196 -11.40 -11.37 -2.36
C SER A 196 -11.68 -10.65 -3.68
N VAL A 197 -10.93 -11.03 -4.71
CA VAL A 197 -11.16 -10.57 -6.08
C VAL A 197 -12.27 -11.45 -6.65
N SER A 198 -13.48 -10.89 -6.79
CA SER A 198 -14.63 -11.65 -7.26
C SER A 198 -14.48 -12.00 -8.74
N ASP A 199 -14.74 -13.27 -9.08
CA ASP A 199 -14.95 -13.70 -10.46
C ASP A 199 -16.27 -13.08 -10.95
N SER A 200 -16.23 -11.90 -11.54
CA SER A 200 -17.42 -11.28 -12.13
C SER A 200 -17.75 -11.99 -13.46
N CYS A 201 -18.32 -13.18 -13.35
CA CYS A 201 -19.05 -13.78 -14.47
C CYS A 201 -20.34 -12.98 -14.67
N PHE A 202 -20.29 -11.93 -15.48
CA PHE A 202 -21.52 -11.36 -16.03
C PHE A 202 -22.11 -12.39 -17.00
N VAL A 203 -23.08 -13.16 -16.56
CA VAL A 203 -24.02 -13.82 -17.46
C VAL A 203 -24.86 -12.70 -18.04
N GLN A 204 -24.57 -12.30 -19.27
CA GLN A 204 -25.46 -11.42 -20.01
C GLN A 204 -26.72 -12.25 -20.30
N ASP A 205 -27.76 -12.07 -19.46
CA ASP A 205 -29.09 -12.57 -19.74
C ASP A 205 -29.54 -11.96 -21.08
N SER A 206 -29.50 -12.76 -22.12
CA SER A 206 -30.13 -12.42 -23.38
C SER A 206 -31.62 -12.29 -23.14
N VAL A 207 -32.11 -11.04 -23.17
CA VAL A 207 -33.53 -10.73 -23.15
C VAL A 207 -34.22 -11.54 -24.27
N PRO A 208 -35.20 -12.40 -23.97
CA PRO A 208 -35.95 -13.07 -25.03
C PRO A 208 -36.90 -12.05 -25.65
N THR A 209 -36.59 -11.59 -26.85
CA THR A 209 -37.58 -10.94 -27.71
C THR A 209 -38.58 -11.99 -28.16
N SER A 210 -39.78 -11.89 -27.60
CA SER A 210 -40.95 -12.63 -28.10
C SER A 210 -41.29 -12.11 -29.49
N ASP A 211 -41.03 -12.91 -30.51
CA ASP A 211 -41.94 -13.06 -31.66
C ASP A 211 -41.66 -14.39 -32.38
N SER A 212 -42.73 -15.14 -32.54
CA SER A 212 -42.84 -16.47 -33.08
C SER A 212 -42.54 -16.56 -34.58
N VAL A 213 -41.75 -17.57 -35.01
CA VAL A 213 -42.05 -18.46 -36.15
C VAL A 213 -41.09 -19.67 -36.09
N PRO A 214 -41.52 -20.91 -36.30
CA PRO A 214 -40.68 -22.11 -36.23
C PRO A 214 -40.09 -22.41 -37.61
N CYS A 215 -38.74 -22.58 -37.65
CA CYS A 215 -38.10 -23.33 -38.71
C CYS A 215 -36.88 -24.07 -38.18
N SER A 216 -36.88 -25.36 -38.42
CA SER A 216 -35.82 -26.31 -38.20
C SER A 216 -34.51 -25.88 -38.86
N ASP A 217 -33.39 -25.82 -38.11
CA ASP A 217 -32.13 -26.45 -38.50
C ASP A 217 -31.10 -26.28 -37.39
N SER A 218 -30.39 -27.35 -37.12
CA SER A 218 -29.33 -27.48 -36.13
C SER A 218 -28.17 -26.53 -36.41
N ALA A 219 -28.05 -25.45 -35.61
CA ALA A 219 -26.86 -24.65 -35.51
C ALA A 219 -26.37 -24.70 -34.08
N SER A 220 -25.21 -25.32 -33.88
CA SER A 220 -24.45 -25.29 -32.63
C SER A 220 -24.12 -23.84 -32.28
N ALA A 221 -24.81 -23.31 -31.28
CA ALA A 221 -24.45 -22.02 -30.67
C ALA A 221 -23.11 -22.20 -29.93
N SER A 222 -22.01 -21.79 -30.58
CA SER A 222 -20.75 -21.54 -29.86
C SER A 222 -20.93 -20.32 -29.00
N GLY A 223 -21.36 -20.53 -27.74
CA GLY A 223 -21.33 -19.47 -26.73
C GLY A 223 -19.89 -19.03 -26.52
N THR A 224 -19.57 -17.84 -26.95
CA THR A 224 -18.30 -17.20 -26.60
C THR A 224 -18.33 -16.96 -25.10
N ILE A 225 -17.61 -17.80 -24.33
CA ILE A 225 -17.39 -17.54 -22.90
C ILE A 225 -16.47 -16.32 -22.85
N SER A 226 -17.02 -15.14 -22.59
CA SER A 226 -16.22 -13.98 -22.26
C SER A 226 -15.68 -14.19 -20.83
N VAL A 227 -14.42 -14.63 -20.75
CA VAL A 227 -13.69 -14.66 -19.48
C VAL A 227 -13.52 -13.21 -19.03
N SER A 228 -14.24 -12.78 -18.02
CA SER A 228 -14.05 -11.47 -17.44
C SER A 228 -12.76 -11.52 -16.60
N SER A 229 -11.81 -10.69 -16.95
CA SER A 229 -10.58 -10.52 -16.19
C SER A 229 -10.76 -9.34 -15.22
N SER A 230 -10.55 -9.55 -13.93
CA SER A 230 -10.55 -8.45 -12.96
C SER A 230 -9.33 -7.55 -13.16
N GLU A 231 -9.57 -6.25 -13.09
CA GLU A 231 -8.53 -5.23 -13.16
C GLU A 231 -8.18 -4.76 -11.75
N ILE A 232 -6.89 -4.79 -11.43
CA ILE A 232 -6.37 -4.46 -10.11
C ILE A 232 -5.30 -3.38 -10.23
N VAL A 233 -5.41 -2.36 -9.38
CA VAL A 233 -4.37 -1.39 -9.09
C VAL A 233 -3.90 -1.61 -7.66
N LEU A 234 -2.60 -1.69 -7.42
CA LEU A 234 -1.99 -1.59 -6.10
C LEU A 234 -1.09 -0.37 -6.07
N ALA A 235 -1.13 0.40 -4.96
CA ALA A 235 -0.32 1.60 -4.80
C ALA A 235 0.08 1.84 -3.34
N SER A 236 1.20 2.55 -3.13
CA SER A 236 1.55 3.12 -1.83
C SER A 236 0.67 4.35 -1.52
N ASP A 237 0.76 4.88 -0.30
CA ASP A 237 0.01 6.07 0.17
C ASP A 237 0.53 7.40 -0.43
N GLY A 238 1.55 7.33 -1.28
CA GLY A 238 2.12 8.50 -1.96
C GLY A 238 1.18 9.19 -2.96
N TYR A 239 0.04 8.58 -3.30
CA TYR A 239 -1.04 9.19 -4.08
C TYR A 239 -2.18 9.64 -3.17
N PRO A 240 -2.36 10.96 -2.93
CA PRO A 240 -3.51 11.49 -2.18
C PRO A 240 -4.86 11.09 -2.78
N PHE A 241 -4.89 10.98 -4.11
CA PHE A 241 -6.04 10.53 -4.89
C PHE A 241 -5.57 9.46 -5.87
N LEU A 242 -5.82 8.20 -5.51
CA LEU A 242 -5.51 7.07 -6.38
C LEU A 242 -6.61 6.93 -7.43
N GLU A 243 -6.19 6.81 -8.70
CA GLU A 243 -7.07 6.70 -9.85
C GLU A 243 -6.84 5.37 -10.60
N PRO A 244 -7.81 4.91 -11.42
CA PRO A 244 -7.69 3.64 -12.14
C PRO A 244 -6.54 3.57 -13.15
N THR A 245 -5.96 4.70 -13.56
CA THR A 245 -4.79 4.73 -14.46
C THR A 245 -3.64 5.51 -13.85
N LEU A 246 -2.40 5.13 -14.18
CA LEU A 246 -1.20 5.84 -13.74
C LEU A 246 -1.25 7.32 -14.16
N ALA A 247 -1.64 7.58 -15.41
CA ALA A 247 -1.71 8.95 -15.92
C ALA A 247 -2.72 9.82 -15.15
N ALA A 248 -3.87 9.27 -14.75
CA ALA A 248 -4.86 9.98 -13.96
C ALA A 248 -4.38 10.23 -12.53
N SER A 249 -3.75 9.23 -11.89
CA SER A 249 -3.15 9.37 -10.54
C SER A 249 -2.04 10.44 -10.52
N GLU A 250 -1.15 10.45 -11.52
CA GLU A 250 -0.11 11.48 -11.63
C GLU A 250 -0.69 12.88 -11.91
N ALA A 251 -1.77 12.97 -12.71
CA ALA A 251 -2.47 14.25 -12.95
C ALA A 251 -3.13 14.78 -11.67
N ALA A 252 -3.83 13.92 -10.92
CA ALA A 252 -4.45 14.27 -9.65
C ALA A 252 -3.40 14.72 -8.60
N LEU A 253 -2.24 14.03 -8.54
CA LEU A 253 -1.12 14.44 -7.69
C LEU A 253 -0.56 15.80 -8.09
N ALA A 254 -0.36 16.05 -9.38
CA ALA A 254 0.16 17.33 -9.88
C ALA A 254 -0.82 18.48 -9.60
N GLU A 255 -2.12 18.24 -9.73
CA GLU A 255 -3.18 19.20 -9.37
C GLU A 255 -3.17 19.50 -7.88
N GLN A 256 -3.06 18.48 -7.01
CA GLN A 256 -2.96 18.62 -5.56
C GLN A 256 -1.72 19.44 -5.16
N ILE A 257 -0.55 19.15 -5.73
CA ILE A 257 0.68 19.91 -5.46
C ILE A 257 0.53 21.37 -5.88
N THR A 258 -0.17 21.64 -6.97
CA THR A 258 -0.36 23.00 -7.49
C THR A 258 -1.36 23.81 -6.65
N ASN A 259 -2.49 23.21 -6.29
CA ASN A 259 -3.61 23.90 -5.67
C ASN A 259 -3.55 23.91 -4.14
N ASP A 260 -2.99 22.83 -3.53
CA ASP A 260 -2.88 22.68 -2.08
C ASP A 260 -1.55 22.02 -1.68
N PRO A 261 -0.41 22.69 -1.94
CA PRO A 261 0.93 22.11 -1.70
C PRO A 261 1.19 21.77 -0.23
N GLN A 262 0.38 22.28 0.68
CA GLN A 262 0.51 21.99 2.10
C GLN A 262 -0.46 20.93 2.62
N ASN A 263 -1.33 20.37 1.78
CA ASN A 263 -2.33 19.39 2.19
C ASN A 263 -3.15 19.85 3.41
N ILE A 264 -3.81 21.00 3.27
CA ILE A 264 -4.60 21.64 4.33
C ILE A 264 -6.03 21.96 3.91
N HIS A 265 -6.40 21.72 2.64
CA HIS A 265 -7.72 22.04 2.09
C HIS A 265 -8.41 20.82 1.48
N SER A 266 -8.04 20.45 0.25
CA SER A 266 -8.69 19.37 -0.50
C SER A 266 -8.29 17.97 -0.01
N PHE A 267 -7.07 17.82 0.46
CA PHE A 267 -6.56 16.63 1.11
C PHE A 267 -5.83 17.03 2.40
N ILE A 268 -6.34 16.59 3.55
CA ILE A 268 -5.77 16.97 4.85
C ILE A 268 -4.77 15.89 5.29
N ALA A 269 -3.48 16.27 5.41
CA ALA A 269 -2.43 15.35 5.80
C ALA A 269 -1.49 15.91 6.87
N THR A 270 -0.74 15.03 7.51
CA THR A 270 0.26 15.39 8.53
C THR A 270 1.51 16.06 7.95
N LYS A 271 1.66 16.07 6.62
CA LYS A 271 2.78 16.69 5.88
C LYS A 271 2.28 17.36 4.60
N GLY A 272 2.97 18.41 4.19
CA GLY A 272 2.84 19.01 2.87
C GLY A 272 4.10 18.75 2.04
N ILE A 273 4.22 19.46 0.91
CA ILE A 273 5.43 19.41 0.08
C ILE A 273 6.62 20.00 0.85
N VAL A 274 7.75 19.35 0.79
CA VAL A 274 9.00 19.80 1.38
C VAL A 274 9.90 20.34 0.28
N GLU A 275 10.63 21.42 0.55
CA GLU A 275 11.56 22.01 -0.41
C GLU A 275 12.56 20.97 -0.93
N GLY A 276 12.72 20.92 -2.25
CA GLY A 276 13.57 19.96 -2.95
C GLY A 276 12.93 18.61 -3.23
N ASN A 277 11.71 18.36 -2.73
CA ASN A 277 10.93 17.17 -3.09
C ASN A 277 10.05 17.43 -4.32
N LYS A 278 9.80 16.36 -5.09
CA LYS A 278 8.95 16.36 -6.29
C LYS A 278 7.49 15.96 -5.98
N SER A 279 7.26 15.38 -4.80
CA SER A 279 5.95 14.92 -4.31
C SER A 279 5.90 14.91 -2.78
N PHE A 280 4.74 14.66 -2.21
CA PHE A 280 4.53 14.58 -0.77
C PHE A 280 5.23 13.39 -0.13
N ASP A 281 5.24 12.24 -0.84
CA ASP A 281 5.94 11.02 -0.46
C ASP A 281 6.55 10.30 -1.66
N ASP A 282 7.32 9.23 -1.40
CA ASP A 282 7.65 8.20 -2.38
C ASP A 282 6.33 7.60 -2.86
N ARG A 283 6.28 7.17 -4.12
CA ARG A 283 5.05 6.61 -4.68
C ARG A 283 5.31 5.46 -5.63
N THR A 284 4.52 4.41 -5.42
CA THR A 284 4.54 3.20 -6.23
C THR A 284 3.15 2.90 -6.73
N TYR A 285 3.04 2.52 -7.99
CA TYR A 285 1.80 2.19 -8.68
C TYR A 285 2.01 0.98 -9.56
N ILE A 286 1.11 0.01 -9.52
CA ILE A 286 1.05 -1.09 -10.48
C ILE A 286 -0.39 -1.44 -10.82
N ARG A 287 -0.69 -1.53 -12.13
CA ARG A 287 -1.98 -1.95 -12.69
C ARG A 287 -1.81 -3.20 -13.50
N PHE A 288 -2.65 -4.18 -13.27
CA PHE A 288 -2.61 -5.46 -13.96
C PHE A 288 -4.00 -6.08 -14.06
N VAL A 289 -4.12 -7.07 -14.95
CA VAL A 289 -5.30 -7.91 -15.09
C VAL A 289 -4.98 -9.33 -14.69
N CYS A 290 -5.91 -9.96 -13.99
CA CYS A 290 -5.90 -11.36 -13.66
C CYS A 290 -6.62 -12.10 -14.78
N CYS A 291 -5.87 -12.83 -15.65
CA CYS A 291 -6.47 -13.79 -16.58
C CYS A 291 -6.54 -15.13 -15.83
N GLN A 292 -7.69 -15.70 -15.75
CA GLN A 292 -7.90 -17.09 -15.33
C GLN A 292 -7.54 -18.06 -16.46
#